data_e8c7c252f6545f24ea340f48d50e3af7
#
_entry.id   e8c7c252f6545f24ea340f48d50e3af7
#
_cell.length_a   1.000
_cell.length_b   1.000
_cell.length_c   1.000
_cell.angle_alpha   90.00
_cell.angle_beta   90.00
_cell.angle_gamma   90.00
#
_symmetry.space_group_name_H-M   'P 1'
#
loop_
_entity.id
_entity.type
_entity.pdbx_description
1 polymer ?
#
loop_
_entity_poly.entity_id
_entity_poly.type
_entity_poly.pdbx_seq_one_letter_code
_entity_poly.pdbx_strand_id
1 'polypeptide(L)'
;MNFWKKLTHEERKARIDKALHDNVNFSKDASLGYPASKLDSRVFYEDAPFLKDAPTLQTYVANPNNIGCHTFGTSEKAFYGTQEIEREVLNVIAVDIFKAKENEFDGYIAPGGTEANIQAIWVFRNEFMHKFDAKLDEIAILASEDTHYSIPKASNLLQIDWFKIPVGFENREIDVNALDNIISEAKNKGKKYFIAVSNMATTMFGSVDNPDVYTSALEKHNVTYRLHIDGAYGGFVYPFSNQKSNINFSNPKISSITIDAHKMLQAPYGTGIFVCRKGLIENVLTKEAE
;
A
#
# COMPACT_ATOMS: atom_id res chain seq x y z
N MET A 1 -8.91 18.66 12.41
CA MET A 1 -8.97 17.20 12.47
C MET A 1 -10.23 16.80 13.20
N ASN A 2 -11.04 15.94 12.59
CA ASN A 2 -12.05 15.22 13.35
C ASN A 2 -11.30 14.26 14.28
N PHE A 3 -11.53 14.38 15.59
CA PHE A 3 -10.94 13.45 16.54
C PHE A 3 -11.68 12.12 16.43
N TRP A 4 -10.96 11.04 16.15
CA TRP A 4 -11.53 9.71 16.17
C TRP A 4 -12.00 9.35 17.59
N LYS A 5 -13.19 8.77 17.68
CA LYS A 5 -13.69 8.26 18.94
C LYS A 5 -12.90 7.02 19.35
N LYS A 6 -12.28 7.05 20.55
CA LYS A 6 -11.68 5.85 21.12
C LYS A 6 -12.82 4.92 21.57
N LEU A 7 -12.89 3.75 20.93
CA LEU A 7 -13.86 2.71 21.30
C LEU A 7 -13.48 2.05 22.65
N THR A 8 -14.48 1.72 23.46
CA THR A 8 -14.29 0.89 24.65
C THR A 8 -13.91 -0.54 24.27
N HIS A 9 -13.53 -1.35 25.25
CA HIS A 9 -13.25 -2.78 25.02
C HIS A 9 -14.49 -3.52 24.50
N GLU A 10 -15.63 -3.25 25.09
CA GLU A 10 -16.92 -3.84 24.74
C GLU A 10 -17.35 -3.43 23.32
N GLU A 11 -17.20 -2.15 22.96
CA GLU A 11 -17.51 -1.67 21.61
C GLU A 11 -16.62 -2.35 20.55
N ARG A 12 -15.30 -2.50 20.82
CA ARG A 12 -14.39 -3.22 19.92
C ARG A 12 -14.77 -4.68 19.77
N LYS A 13 -15.04 -5.35 20.91
CA LYS A 13 -15.45 -6.75 20.90
C LYS A 13 -16.73 -6.94 20.10
N ALA A 14 -17.75 -6.11 20.33
CA ALA A 14 -19.02 -6.19 19.61
C ALA A 14 -18.85 -6.01 18.10
N ARG A 15 -17.95 -5.13 17.65
CA ARG A 15 -17.64 -4.95 16.21
C ARG A 15 -16.96 -6.18 15.61
N ILE A 16 -16.03 -6.79 16.34
CA ILE A 16 -15.37 -8.03 15.90
C ILE A 16 -16.38 -9.19 15.84
N ASP A 17 -17.18 -9.36 16.88
CA ASP A 17 -18.22 -10.40 16.94
C ASP A 17 -19.22 -10.25 15.79
N LYS A 18 -19.61 -8.99 15.49
CA LYS A 18 -20.48 -8.70 14.35
C LYS A 18 -19.82 -9.06 13.03
N ALA A 19 -18.56 -8.67 12.81
CA ALA A 19 -17.87 -8.98 11.58
C ALA A 19 -17.72 -10.49 11.34
N LEU A 20 -17.43 -11.25 12.42
CA LEU A 20 -17.39 -12.71 12.36
C LEU A 20 -18.77 -13.33 12.08
N HIS A 21 -19.84 -12.75 12.63
CA HIS A 21 -21.19 -13.19 12.35
C HIS A 21 -21.61 -12.91 10.90
N ASP A 22 -21.16 -11.81 10.35
CA ASP A 22 -21.49 -11.41 8.98
C ASP A 22 -20.73 -12.23 7.92
N ASN A 23 -19.65 -12.93 8.30
CA ASN A 23 -18.95 -13.89 7.44
C ASN A 23 -19.71 -15.23 7.40
N VAL A 24 -19.47 -16.04 6.37
CA VAL A 24 -19.93 -17.43 6.33
C VAL A 24 -19.20 -18.27 7.39
N ASN A 25 -19.94 -18.97 8.22
CA ASN A 25 -19.37 -19.93 9.17
C ASN A 25 -19.25 -21.31 8.53
N PHE A 26 -18.07 -21.67 8.04
CA PHE A 26 -17.82 -22.93 7.35
C PHE A 26 -18.09 -24.20 8.18
N SER A 27 -18.19 -24.08 9.50
CA SER A 27 -18.53 -25.21 10.38
C SER A 27 -20.04 -25.40 10.53
N LYS A 28 -20.86 -24.38 10.26
CA LYS A 28 -22.30 -24.37 10.51
C LYS A 28 -23.11 -24.19 9.23
N ASP A 29 -22.59 -23.41 8.28
CA ASP A 29 -23.29 -23.03 7.06
C ASP A 29 -22.99 -24.01 5.93
N ALA A 30 -23.99 -24.29 5.09
CA ALA A 30 -23.78 -25.04 3.87
C ALA A 30 -23.02 -24.16 2.85
N SER A 31 -21.75 -24.46 2.63
CA SER A 31 -20.91 -23.72 1.67
C SER A 31 -20.23 -24.70 0.73
N LEU A 32 -20.41 -24.50 -0.57
CA LEU A 32 -19.79 -25.27 -1.64
C LEU A 32 -18.88 -24.36 -2.46
N GLY A 33 -17.78 -24.92 -2.93
CA GLY A 33 -16.89 -24.23 -3.87
C GLY A 33 -15.80 -23.35 -3.25
N TYR A 34 -15.79 -23.18 -1.92
CA TYR A 34 -14.69 -22.46 -1.25
C TYR A 34 -13.56 -23.42 -0.87
N PRO A 35 -12.31 -23.16 -1.28
CA PRO A 35 -11.16 -23.94 -0.83
C PRO A 35 -11.06 -23.94 0.70
N ALA A 36 -10.65 -25.07 1.29
CA ALA A 36 -10.50 -25.26 2.74
C ALA A 36 -11.74 -24.86 3.57
N SER A 37 -12.93 -25.06 3.02
CA SER A 37 -14.19 -24.72 3.66
C SER A 37 -14.49 -25.53 4.94
N LYS A 38 -13.68 -26.52 5.27
CA LYS A 38 -13.84 -27.34 6.48
C LYS A 38 -12.49 -27.54 7.15
N LEU A 39 -12.34 -27.03 8.36
CA LEU A 39 -11.17 -27.27 9.20
C LEU A 39 -11.26 -28.66 9.83
N ASP A 40 -10.12 -29.34 9.93
CA ASP A 40 -10.00 -30.56 10.72
C ASP A 40 -10.03 -30.20 12.21
N SER A 41 -11.12 -30.53 12.90
CA SER A 41 -11.31 -30.24 14.33
C SER A 41 -10.28 -30.93 15.25
N ARG A 42 -9.53 -31.89 14.74
CA ARG A 42 -8.42 -32.52 15.47
C ARG A 42 -7.15 -31.68 15.46
N VAL A 43 -7.05 -30.72 14.53
CA VAL A 43 -5.90 -29.84 14.37
C VAL A 43 -6.25 -28.42 14.80
N PHE A 44 -7.46 -27.96 14.46
CA PHE A 44 -7.94 -26.61 14.70
C PHE A 44 -9.20 -26.67 15.55
N TYR A 45 -9.07 -26.60 16.85
CA TYR A 45 -10.22 -26.60 17.77
C TYR A 45 -10.56 -25.17 18.23
N GLU A 46 -11.86 -24.88 18.20
CA GLU A 46 -12.42 -23.56 18.49
C GLU A 46 -12.19 -23.11 19.94
N ASP A 47 -11.96 -24.06 20.85
CA ASP A 47 -11.73 -23.85 22.28
C ASP A 47 -10.25 -23.83 22.68
N ALA A 48 -9.35 -23.71 21.71
CA ALA A 48 -7.92 -23.61 21.97
C ALA A 48 -7.63 -22.53 23.03
N PRO A 49 -6.87 -22.82 24.09
CA PRO A 49 -6.66 -21.87 25.20
C PRO A 49 -6.14 -20.50 24.78
N PHE A 50 -5.30 -20.46 23.75
CA PHE A 50 -4.74 -19.19 23.22
C PHE A 50 -5.77 -18.30 22.52
N LEU A 51 -6.92 -18.84 22.10
CA LEU A 51 -8.00 -18.08 21.47
C LEU A 51 -8.86 -17.32 22.51
N LYS A 52 -8.84 -17.76 23.76
CA LYS A 52 -9.69 -17.20 24.82
C LYS A 52 -9.47 -15.70 25.02
N ASP A 53 -8.20 -15.26 24.96
CA ASP A 53 -7.81 -13.88 25.18
C ASP A 53 -7.42 -13.15 23.88
N ALA A 54 -7.58 -13.80 22.72
CA ALA A 54 -7.25 -13.28 21.42
C ALA A 54 -8.40 -13.48 20.41
N PRO A 55 -9.55 -12.81 20.61
CA PRO A 55 -10.76 -13.03 19.80
C PRO A 55 -10.56 -12.74 18.31
N THR A 56 -9.61 -11.88 17.94
CA THR A 56 -9.28 -11.63 16.54
C THR A 56 -8.65 -12.83 15.84
N LEU A 57 -7.98 -13.73 16.58
CA LEU A 57 -7.43 -14.96 15.99
C LEU A 57 -8.53 -15.97 15.63
N GLN A 58 -9.72 -15.85 16.21
CA GLN A 58 -10.86 -16.68 15.82
C GLN A 58 -11.24 -16.49 14.35
N THR A 59 -10.96 -15.32 13.76
CA THR A 59 -11.18 -15.08 12.33
C THR A 59 -10.36 -16.04 11.48
N TYR A 60 -9.11 -16.32 11.88
CA TYR A 60 -8.25 -17.25 11.17
C TYR A 60 -8.70 -18.70 11.34
N VAL A 61 -9.21 -19.05 12.53
CA VAL A 61 -9.68 -20.40 12.82
C VAL A 61 -11.05 -20.67 12.21
N ALA A 62 -11.97 -19.73 12.31
CA ALA A 62 -13.33 -19.86 11.77
C ALA A 62 -13.40 -19.64 10.26
N ASN A 63 -12.48 -18.84 9.72
CA ASN A 63 -12.44 -18.49 8.30
C ASN A 63 -10.98 -18.41 7.80
N PRO A 64 -10.23 -19.52 7.83
CA PRO A 64 -8.77 -19.52 7.65
C PRO A 64 -8.34 -19.22 6.23
N ASN A 65 -9.28 -19.26 5.28
CA ASN A 65 -8.97 -19.19 3.87
C ASN A 65 -9.61 -17.96 3.23
N ASN A 66 -8.84 -16.89 3.18
CA ASN A 66 -9.17 -15.64 2.48
C ASN A 66 -8.43 -15.58 1.13
N ILE A 67 -8.38 -16.71 0.41
CA ILE A 67 -7.64 -16.84 -0.84
C ILE A 67 -8.34 -16.06 -1.94
N GLY A 68 -7.58 -15.19 -2.60
CA GLY A 68 -8.02 -14.43 -3.77
C GLY A 68 -9.07 -13.36 -3.48
N CYS A 69 -9.46 -13.18 -2.21
CA CYS A 69 -10.39 -12.13 -1.85
C CYS A 69 -9.67 -10.78 -1.83
N HIS A 70 -10.30 -9.80 -2.44
CA HIS A 70 -9.85 -8.42 -2.40
C HIS A 70 -11.01 -7.52 -1.96
N THR A 71 -10.69 -6.38 -1.39
CA THR A 71 -11.68 -5.39 -0.93
C THR A 71 -12.17 -4.48 -2.04
N PHE A 72 -11.70 -4.71 -3.26
CA PHE A 72 -12.09 -3.97 -4.44
C PHE A 72 -13.51 -4.35 -4.88
N GLY A 73 -14.32 -3.35 -5.22
CA GLY A 73 -15.70 -3.59 -5.64
C GLY A 73 -16.64 -3.98 -4.49
N THR A 74 -17.43 -5.01 -4.65
CA THR A 74 -18.40 -5.52 -3.66
C THR A 74 -17.76 -6.59 -2.80
N SER A 75 -18.00 -6.55 -1.49
CA SER A 75 -17.47 -7.57 -0.56
C SER A 75 -18.04 -8.94 -0.87
N GLU A 76 -17.19 -9.95 -0.84
CA GLU A 76 -17.60 -11.33 -1.05
C GLU A 76 -18.43 -11.83 0.14
N LYS A 77 -19.53 -12.51 -0.15
CA LYS A 77 -20.47 -13.00 0.88
C LYS A 77 -19.78 -13.81 1.99
N ALA A 78 -18.80 -14.63 1.62
CA ALA A 78 -18.11 -15.49 2.56
C ALA A 78 -17.27 -14.71 3.60
N PHE A 79 -16.77 -13.54 3.23
CA PHE A 79 -15.85 -12.71 4.03
C PHE A 79 -16.38 -11.29 4.25
N TYR A 80 -17.65 -11.10 4.06
CA TYR A 80 -18.29 -9.77 4.06
C TYR A 80 -17.90 -8.93 5.27
N GLY A 81 -18.02 -9.47 6.47
CA GLY A 81 -17.77 -8.71 7.68
C GLY A 81 -16.31 -8.29 7.86
N THR A 82 -15.36 -9.16 7.53
CA THR A 82 -13.92 -8.84 7.64
C THR A 82 -13.45 -7.92 6.51
N GLN A 83 -13.97 -8.06 5.31
CA GLN A 83 -13.70 -7.13 4.21
C GLN A 83 -14.25 -5.73 4.48
N GLU A 84 -15.40 -5.59 5.14
CA GLU A 84 -15.93 -4.28 5.52
C GLU A 84 -15.05 -3.57 6.56
N ILE A 85 -14.41 -4.31 7.49
CA ILE A 85 -13.41 -3.73 8.40
C ILE A 85 -12.20 -3.21 7.61
N GLU A 86 -11.71 -3.98 6.65
CA GLU A 86 -10.58 -3.54 5.80
C GLU A 86 -10.94 -2.26 5.02
N ARG A 87 -12.14 -2.19 4.44
CA ARG A 87 -12.62 -0.98 3.74
C ARG A 87 -12.69 0.22 4.66
N GLU A 88 -13.19 0.05 5.89
CA GLU A 88 -13.24 1.12 6.87
C GLU A 88 -11.84 1.64 7.23
N VAL A 89 -10.88 0.73 7.45
CA VAL A 89 -9.48 1.10 7.73
C VAL A 89 -8.87 1.85 6.55
N LEU A 90 -9.07 1.37 5.33
CA LEU A 90 -8.59 2.05 4.12
C LEU A 90 -9.20 3.44 3.96
N ASN A 91 -10.50 3.58 4.24
CA ASN A 91 -11.16 4.89 4.19
C ASN A 91 -10.58 5.88 5.21
N VAL A 92 -10.41 5.45 6.47
CA VAL A 92 -9.77 6.28 7.52
C VAL A 92 -8.37 6.72 7.09
N ILE A 93 -7.59 5.82 6.53
CA ILE A 93 -6.22 6.12 6.09
C ILE A 93 -6.23 7.07 4.88
N ALA A 94 -6.98 6.74 3.85
CA ALA A 94 -6.98 7.51 2.62
C ALA A 94 -7.58 8.91 2.83
N VAL A 95 -8.73 8.99 3.50
CA VAL A 95 -9.50 10.24 3.63
C VAL A 95 -9.01 11.07 4.81
N ASP A 96 -8.99 10.51 6.02
CA ASP A 96 -8.70 11.28 7.23
C ASP A 96 -7.21 11.62 7.35
N ILE A 97 -6.31 10.66 7.04
CA ILE A 97 -4.87 10.87 7.16
C ILE A 97 -4.31 11.52 5.89
N PHE A 98 -4.56 10.90 4.73
CA PHE A 98 -3.94 11.32 3.47
C PHE A 98 -4.82 12.17 2.56
N LYS A 99 -5.97 12.66 3.05
CA LYS A 99 -6.80 13.70 2.39
C LYS A 99 -7.26 13.31 0.97
N ALA A 100 -7.47 12.03 0.70
CA ALA A 100 -8.18 11.61 -0.48
C ALA A 100 -9.65 12.07 -0.38
N LYS A 101 -10.31 12.25 -1.52
CA LYS A 101 -11.76 12.38 -1.52
C LYS A 101 -12.39 10.99 -1.38
N GLU A 102 -13.55 10.95 -0.73
CA GLU A 102 -14.32 9.72 -0.61
C GLU A 102 -14.54 9.08 -1.99
N ASN A 103 -14.35 7.79 -2.07
CA ASN A 103 -14.48 6.99 -3.30
C ASN A 103 -13.53 7.35 -4.45
N GLU A 104 -12.48 8.17 -4.24
CA GLU A 104 -11.44 8.49 -5.24
C GLU A 104 -10.12 7.74 -4.99
N PHE A 105 -10.15 6.66 -4.25
CA PHE A 105 -8.99 5.81 -3.97
C PHE A 105 -9.35 4.32 -4.06
N ASP A 106 -8.31 3.51 -4.22
CA ASP A 106 -8.31 2.05 -4.09
C ASP A 106 -7.17 1.64 -3.16
N GLY A 107 -7.22 0.44 -2.63
CA GLY A 107 -6.16 -0.05 -1.77
C GLY A 107 -6.49 -1.39 -1.12
N TYR A 108 -5.56 -1.90 -0.32
CA TYR A 108 -5.72 -3.12 0.46
C TYR A 108 -4.71 -3.19 1.60
N ILE A 109 -4.96 -4.09 2.56
CA ILE A 109 -4.01 -4.39 3.63
C ILE A 109 -3.01 -5.43 3.14
N ALA A 110 -1.78 -4.99 2.98
CA ALA A 110 -0.64 -5.76 2.51
C ALA A 110 0.07 -6.50 3.68
N PRO A 111 0.82 -7.55 3.42
CA PRO A 111 1.64 -8.22 4.45
C PRO A 111 2.78 -7.35 4.98
N GLY A 112 3.12 -6.26 4.32
CA GLY A 112 4.14 -5.30 4.75
C GLY A 112 4.54 -4.33 3.66
N GLY A 113 5.25 -3.25 4.03
CA GLY A 113 5.65 -2.18 3.12
C GLY A 113 6.49 -2.64 1.93
N THR A 114 7.24 -3.72 2.07
CA THR A 114 8.00 -4.28 0.93
C THR A 114 7.07 -4.74 -0.19
N GLU A 115 6.02 -5.47 0.15
CA GLU A 115 5.04 -5.92 -0.84
C GLU A 115 4.26 -4.74 -1.41
N ALA A 116 3.79 -3.83 -0.55
CA ALA A 116 3.07 -2.63 -0.94
C ALA A 116 3.88 -1.72 -1.90
N ASN A 117 5.19 -1.58 -1.69
CA ASN A 117 6.08 -0.86 -2.61
C ASN A 117 6.27 -1.59 -3.94
N ILE A 118 6.41 -2.92 -3.91
CA ILE A 118 6.47 -3.73 -5.15
C ILE A 118 5.16 -3.59 -5.92
N GLN A 119 4.03 -3.64 -5.24
CA GLN A 119 2.71 -3.45 -5.83
C GLN A 119 2.58 -2.10 -6.53
N ALA A 120 3.03 -1.02 -5.89
CA ALA A 120 3.01 0.32 -6.50
C ALA A 120 3.75 0.34 -7.84
N ILE A 121 4.98 -0.18 -7.84
CA ILE A 121 5.82 -0.20 -9.05
C ILE A 121 5.21 -1.11 -10.11
N TRP A 122 4.63 -2.25 -9.73
CA TRP A 122 3.95 -3.17 -10.65
C TRP A 122 2.72 -2.52 -11.30
N VAL A 123 1.87 -1.85 -10.51
CA VAL A 123 0.71 -1.10 -11.01
C VAL A 123 1.13 -0.08 -12.07
N PHE A 124 2.15 0.72 -11.79
CA PHE A 124 2.58 1.78 -12.72
C PHE A 124 3.28 1.23 -13.95
N ARG A 125 4.11 0.18 -13.80
CA ARG A 125 4.68 -0.53 -14.93
C ARG A 125 3.59 -0.99 -15.90
N ASN A 126 2.59 -1.68 -15.36
CA ASN A 126 1.50 -2.22 -16.16
C ASN A 126 0.64 -1.10 -16.77
N GLU A 127 0.38 -0.03 -16.02
CA GLU A 127 -0.31 1.14 -16.58
C GLU A 127 0.44 1.71 -17.78
N PHE A 128 1.76 1.87 -17.69
CA PHE A 128 2.55 2.37 -18.81
C PHE A 128 2.50 1.41 -20.00
N MET A 129 2.59 0.11 -19.77
CA MET A 129 2.47 -0.90 -20.82
C MET A 129 1.09 -0.92 -21.46
N HIS A 130 0.01 -0.83 -20.69
CA HIS A 130 -1.36 -0.92 -21.20
C HIS A 130 -1.83 0.37 -21.88
N LYS A 131 -1.50 1.54 -21.32
CA LYS A 131 -2.01 2.83 -21.82
C LYS A 131 -1.15 3.46 -22.88
N PHE A 132 0.17 3.21 -22.85
CA PHE A 132 1.14 3.88 -23.70
C PHE A 132 1.96 2.91 -24.57
N ASP A 133 1.61 1.61 -24.55
CA ASP A 133 2.37 0.56 -25.24
C ASP A 133 3.87 0.56 -24.91
N ALA A 134 4.18 0.93 -23.65
CA ALA A 134 5.56 1.03 -23.18
C ALA A 134 6.24 -0.35 -23.12
N LYS A 135 7.50 -0.40 -23.55
CA LYS A 135 8.34 -1.58 -23.34
C LYS A 135 9.04 -1.51 -21.99
N LEU A 136 9.42 -2.64 -21.42
CA LEU A 136 10.10 -2.68 -20.12
C LEU A 136 11.39 -1.87 -20.08
N ASP A 137 12.16 -1.89 -21.17
CA ASP A 137 13.40 -1.13 -21.32
C ASP A 137 13.18 0.37 -21.44
N GLU A 138 11.97 0.84 -21.71
CA GLU A 138 11.60 2.25 -21.75
C GLU A 138 11.16 2.81 -20.38
N ILE A 139 10.99 1.93 -19.35
CA ILE A 139 10.54 2.33 -18.01
C ILE A 139 11.76 2.45 -17.09
N ALA A 140 11.72 3.42 -16.17
CA ALA A 140 12.76 3.64 -15.16
C ALA A 140 12.15 3.94 -13.79
N ILE A 141 12.83 3.48 -12.72
CA ILE A 141 12.55 3.88 -11.35
C ILE A 141 13.55 4.95 -10.94
N LEU A 142 13.07 6.04 -10.32
CA LEU A 142 13.88 7.08 -9.69
C LEU A 142 13.65 7.06 -8.19
N ALA A 143 14.68 6.88 -7.40
CA ALA A 143 14.61 6.93 -5.94
C ALA A 143 15.94 7.35 -5.34
N SER A 144 15.92 7.97 -4.16
CA SER A 144 17.15 8.37 -3.46
C SER A 144 18.02 7.18 -3.08
N GLU A 145 19.30 7.43 -2.82
CA GLU A 145 20.21 6.40 -2.31
C GLU A 145 19.84 5.90 -0.91
N ASP A 146 19.02 6.67 -0.17
CA ASP A 146 18.53 6.32 1.15
C ASP A 146 17.22 5.52 1.11
N THR A 147 16.68 5.25 -0.09
CA THR A 147 15.44 4.49 -0.22
C THR A 147 15.55 3.08 0.36
N HIS A 148 14.44 2.55 0.84
CA HIS A 148 14.41 1.21 1.40
C HIS A 148 14.73 0.13 0.35
N TYR A 149 15.36 -0.99 0.78
CA TYR A 149 15.75 -2.09 -0.10
C TYR A 149 14.60 -2.70 -0.93
N SER A 150 13.35 -2.45 -0.55
CA SER A 150 12.17 -2.88 -1.32
C SER A 150 12.17 -2.32 -2.74
N ILE A 151 12.72 -1.13 -2.95
CA ILE A 151 12.77 -0.50 -4.28
C ILE A 151 13.77 -1.19 -5.22
N PRO A 152 15.06 -1.39 -4.87
CA PRO A 152 15.93 -2.20 -5.70
C PRO A 152 15.46 -3.66 -5.83
N LYS A 153 14.76 -4.22 -4.83
CA LYS A 153 14.11 -5.52 -4.96
C LYS A 153 13.00 -5.51 -6.01
N ALA A 154 12.15 -4.48 -6.02
CA ALA A 154 11.10 -4.32 -7.04
C ALA A 154 11.71 -4.14 -8.44
N SER A 155 12.78 -3.35 -8.57
CA SER A 155 13.56 -3.19 -9.81
C SER A 155 14.00 -4.55 -10.36
N ASN A 156 14.63 -5.36 -9.53
CA ASN A 156 15.07 -6.69 -9.91
C ASN A 156 13.92 -7.64 -10.31
N LEU A 157 12.88 -7.72 -9.48
CA LEU A 157 11.74 -8.60 -9.72
C LEU A 157 10.96 -8.21 -10.98
N LEU A 158 10.76 -6.93 -11.20
CA LEU A 158 9.94 -6.39 -12.29
C LEU A 158 10.73 -6.07 -13.55
N GLN A 159 12.05 -6.30 -13.53
CA GLN A 159 12.97 -6.08 -14.65
C GLN A 159 12.94 -4.62 -15.17
N ILE A 160 12.93 -3.67 -14.25
CA ILE A 160 12.94 -2.23 -14.56
C ILE A 160 14.19 -1.63 -13.94
N ASP A 161 14.94 -0.84 -14.72
CA ASP A 161 16.15 -0.18 -14.23
C ASP A 161 15.83 0.84 -13.13
N TRP A 162 16.60 0.78 -12.04
CA TRP A 162 16.59 1.76 -10.97
C TRP A 162 17.77 2.72 -11.09
N PHE A 163 17.47 3.99 -11.17
CA PHE A 163 18.43 5.09 -11.16
C PHE A 163 18.48 5.70 -9.75
N LYS A 164 19.61 5.52 -9.11
CA LYS A 164 19.87 5.98 -7.75
C LYS A 164 20.20 7.47 -7.75
N ILE A 165 19.49 8.27 -6.95
CA ILE A 165 19.68 9.71 -6.84
C ILE A 165 20.48 10.00 -5.58
N PRO A 166 21.63 10.71 -5.68
CA PRO A 166 22.40 11.14 -4.52
C PRO A 166 21.61 12.10 -3.63
N VAL A 167 21.95 12.12 -2.35
CA VAL A 167 21.43 13.08 -1.37
C VAL A 167 22.57 13.82 -0.69
N GLY A 168 22.26 15.00 -0.15
CA GLY A 168 23.22 15.77 0.65
C GLY A 168 23.66 15.00 1.90
N PHE A 169 24.95 15.02 2.20
CA PHE A 169 25.49 14.23 3.31
C PHE A 169 24.92 14.63 4.67
N GLU A 170 24.75 15.93 4.94
CA GLU A 170 24.26 16.43 6.24
C GLU A 170 22.74 16.50 6.34
N ASN A 171 22.09 17.03 5.29
CA ASN A 171 20.64 17.31 5.31
C ASN A 171 19.78 16.18 4.72
N ARG A 172 20.41 15.21 4.04
CA ARG A 172 19.75 14.08 3.34
C ARG A 172 18.71 14.52 2.30
N GLU A 173 18.82 15.75 1.80
CA GLU A 173 17.96 16.25 0.73
C GLU A 173 18.42 15.76 -0.64
N ILE A 174 17.50 15.57 -1.54
CA ILE A 174 17.77 15.18 -2.93
C ILE A 174 18.71 16.20 -3.60
N ASP A 175 19.81 15.71 -4.19
CA ASP A 175 20.64 16.54 -5.04
C ASP A 175 19.91 16.82 -6.37
N VAL A 176 19.37 18.05 -6.47
CA VAL A 176 18.57 18.49 -7.62
C VAL A 176 19.36 18.45 -8.94
N ASN A 177 20.65 18.80 -8.89
CA ASN A 177 21.49 18.81 -10.10
C ASN A 177 21.80 17.38 -10.55
N ALA A 178 22.09 16.50 -9.60
CA ALA A 178 22.27 15.08 -9.90
C ALA A 178 21.00 14.45 -10.45
N LEU A 179 19.83 14.76 -9.88
CA LEU A 179 18.54 14.27 -10.38
C LEU A 179 18.29 14.70 -11.85
N ASP A 180 18.54 15.96 -12.18
CA ASP A 180 18.38 16.48 -13.56
C ASP A 180 19.29 15.75 -14.55
N ASN A 181 20.57 15.55 -14.17
CA ASN A 181 21.52 14.82 -14.97
C ASN A 181 21.14 13.33 -15.13
N ILE A 182 20.67 12.69 -14.07
CA ILE A 182 20.23 11.29 -14.09
C ILE A 182 19.02 11.09 -15.01
N ILE A 183 18.04 12.01 -14.98
CA ILE A 183 16.90 11.95 -15.91
C ILE A 183 17.40 12.09 -17.35
N SER A 184 18.31 13.01 -17.61
CA SER A 184 18.92 13.19 -18.94
C SER A 184 19.65 11.92 -19.41
N GLU A 185 20.45 11.31 -18.54
CA GLU A 185 21.14 10.05 -18.81
C GLU A 185 20.16 8.91 -19.10
N ALA A 186 19.11 8.77 -18.27
CA ALA A 186 18.09 7.76 -18.47
C ALA A 186 17.38 7.93 -19.83
N LYS A 187 17.04 9.16 -20.22
CA LYS A 187 16.46 9.46 -21.53
C LYS A 187 17.41 9.07 -22.68
N ASN A 188 18.70 9.36 -22.54
CA ASN A 188 19.70 8.97 -23.53
C ASN A 188 19.84 7.43 -23.66
N LYS A 189 19.49 6.69 -22.60
CA LYS A 189 19.37 5.21 -22.62
C LYS A 189 18.02 4.71 -23.11
N GLY A 190 17.15 5.59 -23.62
CA GLY A 190 15.85 5.24 -24.19
C GLY A 190 14.69 5.24 -23.19
N LYS A 191 14.89 5.67 -21.93
CA LYS A 191 13.81 5.74 -20.94
C LYS A 191 12.83 6.86 -21.26
N LYS A 192 11.54 6.57 -21.22
CA LYS A 192 10.44 7.49 -21.56
C LYS A 192 9.43 7.64 -20.43
N TYR A 193 9.31 6.59 -19.59
CA TYR A 193 8.32 6.48 -18.52
C TYR A 193 9.03 6.32 -17.18
N PHE A 194 8.63 7.12 -16.20
CA PHE A 194 9.35 7.20 -14.95
C PHE A 194 8.42 6.91 -13.74
N ILE A 195 8.90 6.08 -12.84
CA ILE A 195 8.28 5.83 -11.53
C ILE A 195 9.17 6.48 -10.49
N ALA A 196 8.76 7.64 -9.99
CA ALA A 196 9.46 8.31 -8.90
C ALA A 196 8.98 7.77 -7.56
N VAL A 197 9.92 7.48 -6.67
CA VAL A 197 9.65 7.08 -5.28
C VAL A 197 10.23 8.13 -4.34
N SER A 198 9.36 8.80 -3.61
CA SER A 198 9.69 9.82 -2.60
C SER A 198 9.47 9.22 -1.22
N ASN A 199 10.47 9.31 -0.35
CA ASN A 199 10.42 8.71 0.98
C ASN A 199 9.76 9.64 2.00
N MET A 200 8.86 9.11 2.81
CA MET A 200 8.31 9.79 3.99
C MET A 200 8.90 9.14 5.25
N ALA A 201 10.02 9.64 5.70
CA ALA A 201 10.92 9.12 6.72
C ALA A 201 11.66 7.83 6.30
N THR A 202 12.88 8.02 5.83
CA THR A 202 13.78 6.89 5.49
C THR A 202 14.14 6.08 6.74
N THR A 203 14.36 4.77 6.58
CA THR A 203 14.61 3.85 7.71
C THR A 203 15.83 4.24 8.53
N MET A 204 16.91 4.70 7.88
CA MET A 204 18.17 4.98 8.56
C MET A 204 18.29 6.40 9.13
N PHE A 205 17.69 7.38 8.46
CA PHE A 205 17.88 8.80 8.79
C PHE A 205 16.61 9.51 9.21
N GLY A 206 15.44 8.91 8.96
CA GLY A 206 14.14 9.58 9.18
C GLY A 206 13.92 10.79 8.27
N SER A 207 14.73 10.94 7.22
CA SER A 207 14.62 12.04 6.27
C SER A 207 13.34 11.91 5.44
N VAL A 208 12.78 13.06 5.07
CA VAL A 208 11.57 13.14 4.24
C VAL A 208 11.92 13.85 2.95
N ASP A 209 11.75 13.17 1.83
CA ASP A 209 11.98 13.76 0.52
C ASP A 209 10.87 14.77 0.20
N ASN A 210 11.23 15.85 -0.48
CA ASN A 210 10.24 16.74 -1.05
C ASN A 210 9.77 16.17 -2.42
N PRO A 211 8.52 15.70 -2.56
CA PRO A 211 8.03 15.12 -3.80
C PRO A 211 7.99 16.12 -4.96
N ASP A 212 7.89 17.42 -4.68
CA ASP A 212 7.86 18.46 -5.71
C ASP A 212 9.23 18.58 -6.43
N VAL A 213 10.32 18.18 -5.79
CA VAL A 213 11.64 18.13 -6.43
C VAL A 213 11.65 17.13 -7.58
N TYR A 214 11.11 15.91 -7.34
CA TYR A 214 11.00 14.89 -8.38
C TYR A 214 10.08 15.31 -9.51
N THR A 215 8.88 15.81 -9.17
CA THR A 215 7.88 16.14 -10.19
C THR A 215 8.30 17.33 -11.03
N SER A 216 8.91 18.35 -10.43
CA SER A 216 9.42 19.52 -11.17
C SER A 216 10.53 19.15 -12.16
N ALA A 217 11.45 18.26 -11.76
CA ALA A 217 12.48 17.77 -12.65
C ALA A 217 11.89 16.95 -13.81
N LEU A 218 10.96 16.03 -13.53
CA LEU A 218 10.31 15.20 -14.55
C LEU A 218 9.48 16.04 -15.53
N GLU A 219 8.75 17.05 -15.04
CA GLU A 219 7.98 18.00 -15.86
C GLU A 219 8.90 18.85 -16.75
N LYS A 220 10.03 19.33 -16.21
CA LYS A 220 11.05 20.05 -17.00
C LYS A 220 11.57 19.21 -18.17
N HIS A 221 11.74 17.90 -17.96
CA HIS A 221 12.18 16.96 -18.99
C HIS A 221 11.06 16.50 -19.94
N ASN A 222 9.82 16.93 -19.69
CA ASN A 222 8.63 16.58 -20.47
C ASN A 222 8.45 15.06 -20.65
N VAL A 223 8.54 14.30 -19.53
CA VAL A 223 8.40 12.85 -19.51
C VAL A 223 7.11 12.43 -18.80
N THR A 224 6.58 11.28 -19.16
CA THR A 224 5.44 10.67 -18.46
C THR A 224 5.91 10.01 -17.17
N TYR A 225 5.21 10.26 -16.05
CA TYR A 225 5.62 9.71 -14.77
C TYR A 225 4.45 9.34 -13.86
N ARG A 226 4.77 8.54 -12.85
CA ARG A 226 3.96 8.29 -11.64
C ARG A 226 4.82 8.55 -10.41
N LEU A 227 4.19 9.07 -9.37
CA LEU A 227 4.85 9.37 -8.09
C LEU A 227 4.26 8.50 -6.98
N HIS A 228 5.11 7.69 -6.39
CA HIS A 228 4.83 6.87 -5.21
C HIS A 228 5.45 7.48 -3.96
N ILE A 229 4.74 7.43 -2.85
CA ILE A 229 5.27 7.80 -1.53
C ILE A 229 5.54 6.53 -0.73
N ASP A 230 6.80 6.26 -0.43
CA ASP A 230 7.16 5.26 0.57
C ASP A 230 7.08 5.88 1.97
N GLY A 231 5.92 5.75 2.58
CA GLY A 231 5.61 6.16 3.95
C GLY A 231 5.59 5.00 4.94
N ALA A 232 6.20 3.84 4.59
CA ALA A 232 6.18 2.67 5.43
C ALA A 232 6.61 2.95 6.87
N TYR A 233 7.59 3.83 7.07
CA TYR A 233 8.02 4.25 8.40
C TYR A 233 7.27 5.49 8.90
N GLY A 234 7.20 6.56 8.12
CA GLY A 234 6.70 7.87 8.54
C GLY A 234 5.20 8.07 8.43
N GLY A 235 4.47 7.20 7.73
CA GLY A 235 3.07 7.44 7.36
C GLY A 235 2.09 7.62 8.53
N PHE A 236 2.38 7.04 9.69
CA PHE A 236 1.60 7.26 10.92
C PHE A 236 2.18 8.32 11.87
N VAL A 237 3.21 9.06 11.46
CA VAL A 237 3.82 10.12 12.28
C VAL A 237 3.84 11.44 11.53
N TYR A 238 4.40 11.46 10.33
CA TYR A 238 4.65 12.69 9.58
C TYR A 238 3.38 13.51 9.26
N PRO A 239 2.26 12.91 8.82
CA PRO A 239 1.03 13.68 8.57
C PRO A 239 0.48 14.40 9.81
N PHE A 240 0.76 13.88 11.00
CA PHE A 240 0.30 14.46 12.27
C PHE A 240 1.29 15.51 12.80
N SER A 241 2.58 15.32 12.60
CA SER A 241 3.62 16.28 13.01
C SER A 241 3.73 17.46 12.04
N ASN A 242 3.43 17.26 10.76
CA ASN A 242 3.47 18.29 9.72
C ASN A 242 2.14 18.39 8.96
N GLN A 243 1.13 18.95 9.62
CA GLN A 243 -0.24 19.06 9.08
C GLN A 243 -0.37 19.95 7.83
N LYS A 244 0.63 20.80 7.57
CA LYS A 244 0.69 21.66 6.38
C LYS A 244 1.35 20.97 5.18
N SER A 245 1.89 19.78 5.37
CA SER A 245 2.51 19.03 4.30
C SER A 245 1.51 18.72 3.18
N ASN A 246 2.00 18.80 1.95
CA ASN A 246 1.28 18.38 0.73
C ASN A 246 1.63 16.94 0.31
N ILE A 247 2.33 16.16 1.16
CA ILE A 247 2.63 14.76 0.91
C ILE A 247 1.39 13.90 1.25
N ASN A 248 0.34 14.08 0.46
CA ASN A 248 -0.95 13.42 0.60
C ASN A 248 -1.75 13.57 -0.72
N PHE A 249 -2.92 12.97 -0.82
CA PHE A 249 -3.73 12.97 -2.04
C PHE A 249 -4.39 14.32 -2.40
N SER A 250 -4.26 15.36 -1.58
CA SER A 250 -4.60 16.71 -2.04
C SER A 250 -3.61 17.24 -3.09
N ASN A 251 -2.39 16.68 -3.13
CA ASN A 251 -1.44 16.88 -4.23
C ASN A 251 -1.80 15.93 -5.38
N PRO A 252 -2.28 16.45 -6.53
CA PRO A 252 -2.74 15.61 -7.64
C PRO A 252 -1.64 14.78 -8.30
N LYS A 253 -0.37 15.12 -8.05
CA LYS A 253 0.80 14.43 -8.62
C LYS A 253 1.10 13.10 -7.90
N ILE A 254 0.67 12.95 -6.63
CA ILE A 254 0.86 11.71 -5.87
C ILE A 254 -0.14 10.66 -6.35
N SER A 255 0.38 9.51 -6.79
CA SER A 255 -0.37 8.41 -7.38
C SER A 255 -0.69 7.30 -6.37
N SER A 256 0.23 7.01 -5.44
CA SER A 256 0.04 6.01 -4.39
C SER A 256 0.91 6.29 -3.17
N ILE A 257 0.53 5.66 -2.06
CA ILE A 257 1.22 5.76 -0.76
C ILE A 257 1.27 4.37 -0.14
N THR A 258 2.43 3.97 0.34
CA THR A 258 2.63 2.80 1.22
C THR A 258 2.82 3.26 2.65
N ILE A 259 2.20 2.57 3.61
CA ILE A 259 2.44 2.76 5.05
C ILE A 259 2.44 1.42 5.77
N ASP A 260 3.10 1.34 6.94
CA ASP A 260 3.13 0.13 7.77
C ASP A 260 2.53 0.38 9.14
N ALA A 261 1.37 -0.23 9.41
CA ALA A 261 0.72 -0.13 10.71
C ALA A 261 1.53 -0.86 11.81
N HIS A 262 2.26 -1.91 11.44
CA HIS A 262 3.10 -2.66 12.39
C HIS A 262 4.41 -1.95 12.78
N LYS A 263 4.71 -0.79 12.18
CA LYS A 263 5.83 0.08 12.59
C LYS A 263 5.35 1.09 13.63
N MET A 264 5.04 2.31 13.22
CA MET A 264 4.76 3.39 14.16
C MET A 264 3.39 3.33 14.84
N LEU A 265 2.40 2.67 14.23
CA LEU A 265 1.09 2.44 14.85
C LEU A 265 1.11 1.26 15.85
N GLN A 266 2.19 0.46 15.87
CA GLN A 266 2.36 -0.69 16.76
C GLN A 266 1.27 -1.77 16.62
N ALA A 267 0.69 -1.90 15.43
CA ALA A 267 -0.21 -3.00 15.12
C ALA A 267 0.58 -4.32 15.02
N PRO A 268 -0.09 -5.49 15.10
CA PRO A 268 0.57 -6.77 14.87
C PRO A 268 1.30 -6.82 13.53
N TYR A 269 2.37 -7.63 13.45
CA TYR A 269 3.15 -7.84 12.24
C TYR A 269 2.26 -8.34 11.08
N GLY A 270 2.62 -7.94 9.85
CA GLY A 270 1.86 -8.29 8.66
C GLY A 270 0.75 -7.29 8.30
N THR A 271 0.87 -6.04 8.75
CA THR A 271 -0.11 -4.99 8.50
C THR A 271 0.51 -3.82 7.73
N GLY A 272 1.00 -4.11 6.52
CA GLY A 272 1.31 -3.10 5.53
C GLY A 272 0.01 -2.59 4.87
N ILE A 273 0.06 -1.43 4.28
CA ILE A 273 -1.12 -0.82 3.65
C ILE A 273 -0.68 -0.16 2.35
N PHE A 274 -1.35 -0.51 1.29
CA PHE A 274 -1.20 0.14 0.00
C PHE A 274 -2.47 0.94 -0.31
N VAL A 275 -2.29 2.22 -0.67
CA VAL A 275 -3.39 3.09 -1.14
C VAL A 275 -2.95 3.78 -2.42
N CYS A 276 -3.82 3.81 -3.41
CA CYS A 276 -3.56 4.50 -4.67
C CYS A 276 -4.80 5.27 -5.13
N ARG A 277 -4.63 6.12 -6.14
CA ARG A 277 -5.78 6.76 -6.79
C ARG A 277 -6.65 5.72 -7.48
N LYS A 278 -7.95 5.96 -7.45
CA LYS A 278 -8.97 5.08 -8.02
C LYS A 278 -8.66 4.69 -9.46
N GLY A 279 -8.88 3.42 -9.78
CA GLY A 279 -8.67 2.83 -11.10
C GLY A 279 -7.23 2.43 -11.40
N LEU A 280 -6.25 2.83 -10.59
CA LEU A 280 -4.86 2.43 -10.84
C LEU A 280 -4.63 0.95 -10.56
N ILE A 281 -5.25 0.39 -9.54
CA ILE A 281 -5.08 -1.03 -9.17
C ILE A 281 -5.61 -1.98 -10.25
N GLU A 282 -6.54 -1.54 -11.09
CA GLU A 282 -7.10 -2.31 -12.20
C GLU A 282 -6.03 -2.79 -13.19
N ASN A 283 -4.88 -2.10 -13.26
CA ASN A 283 -3.77 -2.49 -14.13
C ASN A 283 -3.08 -3.80 -13.74
N VAL A 284 -3.37 -4.33 -12.57
CA VAL A 284 -2.80 -5.61 -12.05
C VAL A 284 -3.85 -6.66 -11.74
N LEU A 285 -5.12 -6.39 -12.01
CA LEU A 285 -6.18 -7.39 -11.93
C LEU A 285 -6.08 -8.32 -13.15
N THR A 286 -6.19 -9.62 -12.91
CA THR A 286 -6.31 -10.62 -13.96
C THR A 286 -7.78 -10.86 -14.28
N LYS A 287 -8.11 -11.10 -15.56
CA LYS A 287 -9.50 -11.35 -15.98
C LYS A 287 -10.09 -12.63 -15.38
N GLU A 288 -9.24 -13.54 -14.92
CA GLU A 288 -9.65 -14.77 -14.26
C GLU A 288 -10.03 -14.56 -12.78
N ALA A 289 -9.86 -13.35 -12.26
CA ALA A 289 -10.20 -13.00 -10.87
C ALA A 289 -11.57 -12.30 -10.75
N GLU A 290 -12.35 -12.23 -11.83
CA GLU A 290 -13.70 -11.69 -11.86
C GLU A 290 -14.76 -12.75 -11.55
#